data_b4144e161ff5209d5c6d5165311a6612
#
_entry.id   b4144e161ff5209d5c6d5165311a6612
#
_cell.length_a   1.000
_cell.length_b   1.000
_cell.length_c   1.000
_cell.angle_alpha   90.00
_cell.angle_beta   90.00
_cell.angle_gamma   90.00
#
_symmetry.space_group_name_H-M   'P 1'
#
loop_
_entity.id
_entity.type
_entity.pdbx_description
1 polymer ?
#
loop_
_entity_poly.entity_id
_entity_poly.type
_entity_poly.pdbx_seq_one_letter_code
_entity_poly.pdbx_strand_id
1 'polypeptide(L)'
;MKNTRSHAVVVAALVVAALAFTGVAKTADIGANDDTGKFSADGGSAFFERMSSLGLRQTVMTVRFLPGQPETIQGKEFLDKAVPVARSRGLKVVFAIYPYPPSALTRTAAEASAFGDYAALVARAYPQVQQFVIGNEPNQPAFWRPQFSRSGAVLSAPAFGRYLAAAYDALKEVDPDITVVGVGLSPRGNDNAFARSNVSTSPVRFLSSLGAWYRSSGRKLPLMDGLSFHPYPRLATDPLLRTYNWPNAGFADLRRVKQGFWDAFHDTAQPTTVEGLKLYLDEVGWQVRTADLPGYTGVENVPVTTESKQAAVYAELVRRVACDPDVAAVNFFGFYDDVSRDQGFQAALHRLDGTPRRAAAAVSAAIRQTSGSPCKRPVRWAPATTVSGARMSAPKTQLSGAIRTLVGAKEGANAVVCLIRAGSSTRRQVSSVSALIHSAVAPCWRGKLTPRFGLTAKLDVPARLRGSVLVAARISAQANPARGSSFVATPSGP
;
A
#
# COMPACT_ATOMS: atom_id res chain seq x y z
N MET A 1 -0.58 -73.07 46.29
CA MET A 1 -0.51 -72.85 44.83
C MET A 1 -1.16 -71.49 44.53
N LYS A 2 -0.37 -70.39 44.33
CA LYS A 2 -0.85 -69.03 44.04
C LYS A 2 -0.34 -68.69 42.66
N ASN A 3 -1.26 -68.55 41.71
CA ASN A 3 -1.00 -68.09 40.37
C ASN A 3 -0.89 -66.53 40.34
N THR A 4 0.26 -66.02 40.06
CA THR A 4 0.49 -64.58 39.72
C THR A 4 0.46 -64.41 38.20
N ARG A 5 -0.55 -63.71 37.69
CA ARG A 5 -0.61 -63.27 36.30
C ARG A 5 0.08 -61.93 36.17
N SER A 6 1.18 -61.89 35.43
CA SER A 6 1.86 -60.65 34.99
C SER A 6 1.08 -60.02 33.86
N HIS A 7 0.67 -58.77 34.02
CA HIS A 7 0.13 -57.93 32.94
C HIS A 7 1.28 -57.14 32.31
N ALA A 8 1.59 -57.48 31.09
CA ALA A 8 2.49 -56.67 30.27
C ALA A 8 1.71 -55.47 29.73
N VAL A 9 2.12 -54.26 30.11
CA VAL A 9 1.62 -53.00 29.56
C VAL A 9 2.46 -52.68 28.32
N VAL A 10 1.82 -52.75 27.15
CA VAL A 10 2.41 -52.28 25.87
C VAL A 10 2.15 -50.79 25.76
N VAL A 11 3.20 -50.00 25.93
CA VAL A 11 3.16 -48.54 25.64
C VAL A 11 3.40 -48.36 24.16
N ALA A 12 2.36 -48.08 23.41
CA ALA A 12 2.46 -47.65 22.00
C ALA A 12 2.86 -46.18 21.96
N ALA A 13 4.10 -45.87 21.58
CA ALA A 13 4.57 -44.53 21.30
C ALA A 13 4.03 -44.07 19.94
N LEU A 14 3.05 -43.17 19.94
CA LEU A 14 2.59 -42.45 18.74
C LEU A 14 3.63 -41.37 18.38
N VAL A 15 4.43 -41.65 17.36
CA VAL A 15 5.28 -40.65 16.71
C VAL A 15 4.39 -39.84 15.77
N VAL A 16 3.97 -38.67 16.22
CA VAL A 16 3.32 -37.66 15.34
C VAL A 16 4.42 -37.00 14.50
N ALA A 17 4.60 -37.48 13.28
CA ALA A 17 5.41 -36.80 12.29
C ALA A 17 4.70 -35.50 11.91
N ALA A 18 5.18 -34.37 12.43
CA ALA A 18 4.80 -33.05 11.97
C ALA A 18 5.34 -32.87 10.54
N LEU A 19 4.50 -33.18 9.56
CA LEU A 19 4.73 -32.76 8.17
C LEU A 19 4.74 -31.23 8.14
N ALA A 20 5.93 -30.66 8.19
CA ALA A 20 6.13 -29.27 7.85
C ALA A 20 5.77 -29.09 6.36
N PHE A 21 4.53 -28.70 6.08
CA PHE A 21 4.19 -28.20 4.76
C PHE A 21 5.05 -26.95 4.53
N THR A 22 6.16 -27.12 3.86
CA THR A 22 6.87 -26.02 3.22
C THR A 22 5.99 -25.54 2.07
N GLY A 23 4.97 -24.75 2.39
CA GLY A 23 4.16 -24.08 1.38
C GLY A 23 5.12 -23.27 0.53
N VAL A 24 5.20 -23.57 -0.76
CA VAL A 24 5.87 -22.72 -1.73
C VAL A 24 5.25 -21.34 -1.55
N ALA A 25 6.05 -20.35 -1.15
CA ALA A 25 5.56 -19.00 -0.95
C ALA A 25 4.86 -18.55 -2.24
N LYS A 26 3.55 -18.28 -2.15
CA LYS A 26 2.76 -17.86 -3.31
C LYS A 26 3.39 -16.58 -3.84
N THR A 27 3.82 -16.59 -5.09
CA THR A 27 4.31 -15.39 -5.78
C THR A 27 3.15 -14.42 -5.99
N ALA A 28 3.45 -13.12 -6.04
CA ALA A 28 2.45 -12.10 -6.31
C ALA A 28 1.71 -12.36 -7.63
N ASP A 29 0.40 -12.17 -7.65
CA ASP A 29 -0.40 -12.22 -8.88
C ASP A 29 -0.03 -11.01 -9.76
N ILE A 30 0.34 -11.23 -11.00
CA ILE A 30 0.64 -10.18 -11.96
C ILE A 30 -0.56 -10.02 -12.90
N GLY A 31 -1.04 -8.78 -13.06
CA GLY A 31 -2.24 -8.49 -13.85
C GLY A 31 -2.18 -7.12 -14.53
N ALA A 32 -3.33 -6.68 -14.99
CA ALA A 32 -3.53 -5.32 -15.51
C ALA A 32 -4.82 -4.70 -14.95
N ASN A 33 -4.79 -3.38 -14.77
CA ASN A 33 -5.93 -2.54 -14.49
C ASN A 33 -6.29 -1.80 -15.77
N ASP A 34 -7.32 -2.29 -16.47
CA ASP A 34 -7.72 -1.77 -17.78
C ASP A 34 -9.17 -2.19 -18.11
N ASP A 35 -9.99 -1.21 -18.39
CA ASP A 35 -11.41 -1.40 -18.73
C ASP A 35 -11.66 -1.69 -20.23
N THR A 36 -10.63 -1.72 -21.09
CA THR A 36 -10.78 -1.95 -22.53
C THR A 36 -11.50 -3.29 -22.80
N GLY A 37 -11.09 -4.36 -22.09
CA GLY A 37 -11.74 -5.66 -22.22
C GLY A 37 -13.21 -5.64 -21.79
N LYS A 38 -13.54 -4.90 -20.73
CA LYS A 38 -14.92 -4.74 -20.27
C LYS A 38 -15.84 -4.13 -21.33
N PHE A 39 -15.36 -3.10 -22.02
CA PHE A 39 -16.12 -2.37 -23.03
C PHE A 39 -16.03 -2.97 -24.45
N SER A 40 -15.26 -4.02 -24.65
CA SER A 40 -15.13 -4.68 -25.96
C SER A 40 -16.42 -5.34 -26.40
N ALA A 41 -16.75 -5.25 -27.69
CA ALA A 41 -17.98 -5.81 -28.26
C ALA A 41 -18.07 -7.34 -28.13
N ASP A 42 -16.91 -8.03 -28.15
CA ASP A 42 -16.78 -9.48 -27.96
C ASP A 42 -16.79 -9.92 -26.48
N GLY A 43 -17.14 -9.02 -25.57
CA GLY A 43 -17.06 -9.23 -24.12
C GLY A 43 -15.62 -9.35 -23.61
N GLY A 44 -14.64 -8.89 -24.38
CA GLY A 44 -13.22 -8.91 -24.04
C GLY A 44 -12.51 -10.22 -24.37
N SER A 45 -13.09 -11.09 -25.17
CA SER A 45 -12.53 -12.43 -25.46
C SER A 45 -11.08 -12.36 -25.97
N ALA A 46 -10.82 -11.55 -26.99
CA ALA A 46 -9.47 -11.37 -27.53
C ALA A 46 -8.53 -10.66 -26.54
N PHE A 47 -9.06 -9.71 -25.76
CA PHE A 47 -8.32 -8.98 -24.75
C PHE A 47 -7.83 -9.91 -23.62
N PHE A 48 -8.74 -10.66 -23.00
CA PHE A 48 -8.41 -11.55 -21.88
C PHE A 48 -7.57 -12.76 -22.31
N GLU A 49 -7.74 -13.25 -23.53
CA GLU A 49 -6.87 -14.27 -24.09
C GLU A 49 -5.43 -13.79 -24.21
N ARG A 50 -5.22 -12.57 -24.71
CA ARG A 50 -3.87 -11.98 -24.79
C ARG A 50 -3.26 -11.77 -23.39
N MET A 51 -4.05 -11.32 -22.41
CA MET A 51 -3.58 -11.21 -21.02
C MET A 51 -3.10 -12.58 -20.50
N SER A 52 -3.93 -13.60 -20.62
CA SER A 52 -3.62 -14.95 -20.16
C SER A 52 -2.40 -15.55 -20.87
N SER A 53 -2.25 -15.34 -22.17
CA SER A 53 -1.11 -15.83 -22.98
C SER A 53 0.23 -15.22 -22.55
N LEU A 54 0.23 -13.99 -22.01
CA LEU A 54 1.42 -13.38 -21.41
C LEU A 54 1.75 -13.93 -20.01
N GLY A 55 0.87 -14.74 -19.43
CA GLY A 55 1.00 -15.28 -18.07
C GLY A 55 0.42 -14.37 -16.99
N LEU A 56 -0.34 -13.34 -17.37
CA LEU A 56 -1.09 -12.53 -16.39
C LEU A 56 -2.18 -13.39 -15.73
N ARG A 57 -2.45 -13.13 -14.46
CA ARG A 57 -3.34 -13.93 -13.63
C ARG A 57 -4.60 -13.19 -13.16
N GLN A 58 -4.65 -11.88 -13.30
CA GLN A 58 -5.81 -11.09 -12.89
C GLN A 58 -6.05 -9.89 -13.79
N THR A 59 -7.31 -9.45 -13.80
CA THR A 59 -7.76 -8.21 -14.45
C THR A 59 -8.55 -7.39 -13.42
N VAL A 60 -8.28 -6.09 -13.36
CA VAL A 60 -9.06 -5.15 -12.55
C VAL A 60 -10.05 -4.45 -13.45
N MET A 61 -11.32 -4.43 -13.05
CA MET A 61 -12.41 -3.73 -13.75
C MET A 61 -13.00 -2.68 -12.83
N THR A 62 -13.17 -1.48 -13.34
CA THR A 62 -13.77 -0.37 -12.59
C THR A 62 -15.29 -0.50 -12.50
N VAL A 63 -15.83 -0.33 -11.30
CA VAL A 63 -17.28 -0.26 -11.02
C VAL A 63 -17.54 1.00 -10.21
N ARG A 64 -18.03 2.07 -10.86
CA ARG A 64 -18.21 3.37 -10.22
C ARG A 64 -19.48 3.45 -9.42
N PHE A 65 -19.42 3.99 -8.22
CA PHE A 65 -20.59 4.47 -7.49
C PHE A 65 -20.90 5.89 -7.94
N LEU A 66 -22.10 6.09 -8.49
CA LEU A 66 -22.60 7.42 -8.81
C LEU A 66 -23.43 7.93 -7.63
N PRO A 67 -23.04 9.07 -7.01
CA PRO A 67 -23.84 9.67 -5.95
C PRO A 67 -25.28 9.95 -6.44
N GLY A 68 -26.27 9.56 -5.61
CA GLY A 68 -27.68 9.66 -5.97
C GLY A 68 -28.23 8.48 -6.79
N GLN A 69 -27.43 7.50 -7.16
CA GLN A 69 -27.86 6.30 -7.89
C GLN A 69 -27.32 5.00 -7.23
N PRO A 70 -27.59 4.77 -5.94
CA PRO A 70 -26.95 3.67 -5.20
C PRO A 70 -27.41 2.28 -5.64
N GLU A 71 -28.53 2.17 -6.36
CA GLU A 71 -29.10 0.90 -6.80
C GLU A 71 -28.75 0.54 -8.25
N THR A 72 -27.96 1.39 -8.94
CA THR A 72 -27.63 1.19 -10.36
C THR A 72 -26.17 0.81 -10.53
N ILE A 73 -25.90 -0.44 -10.84
CA ILE A 73 -24.53 -0.88 -11.19
C ILE A 73 -24.19 -0.31 -12.55
N GLN A 74 -23.22 0.62 -12.56
CA GLN A 74 -22.81 1.29 -13.79
C GLN A 74 -22.08 0.34 -14.73
N GLY A 75 -22.54 0.29 -16.00
CA GLY A 75 -22.00 -0.59 -17.03
C GLY A 75 -22.24 -2.07 -16.77
N LYS A 76 -23.34 -2.41 -16.08
CA LYS A 76 -23.70 -3.79 -15.76
C LYS A 76 -23.75 -4.67 -16.98
N GLU A 77 -24.28 -4.18 -18.10
CA GLU A 77 -24.41 -4.88 -19.37
C GLU A 77 -23.06 -5.29 -19.97
N PHE A 78 -21.99 -4.53 -19.69
CA PHE A 78 -20.62 -4.85 -20.08
C PHE A 78 -19.99 -5.84 -19.10
N LEU A 79 -20.21 -5.66 -17.81
CA LEU A 79 -19.71 -6.57 -16.78
C LEU A 79 -20.32 -7.96 -16.89
N ASP A 80 -21.61 -8.07 -17.21
CA ASP A 80 -22.33 -9.34 -17.41
C ASP A 80 -21.67 -10.19 -18.53
N LYS A 81 -21.10 -9.54 -19.54
CA LYS A 81 -20.35 -10.19 -20.63
C LYS A 81 -18.90 -10.45 -20.25
N ALA A 82 -18.21 -9.45 -19.74
CA ALA A 82 -16.76 -9.49 -19.56
C ALA A 82 -16.32 -10.40 -18.40
N VAL A 83 -17.07 -10.43 -17.29
CA VAL A 83 -16.69 -11.22 -16.10
C VAL A 83 -16.59 -12.72 -16.41
N PRO A 84 -17.61 -13.38 -17.00
CA PRO A 84 -17.51 -14.81 -17.34
C PRO A 84 -16.43 -15.09 -18.38
N VAL A 85 -16.24 -14.20 -19.36
CA VAL A 85 -15.19 -14.35 -20.38
C VAL A 85 -13.79 -14.27 -19.76
N ALA A 86 -13.50 -13.27 -18.93
CA ALA A 86 -12.22 -13.16 -18.24
C ALA A 86 -11.91 -14.42 -17.40
N ARG A 87 -12.91 -14.90 -16.65
CA ARG A 87 -12.77 -16.12 -15.83
C ARG A 87 -12.54 -17.38 -16.66
N SER A 88 -13.22 -17.52 -17.81
CA SER A 88 -13.01 -18.66 -18.72
C SER A 88 -11.59 -18.70 -19.29
N ARG A 89 -10.89 -17.55 -19.33
CA ARG A 89 -9.47 -17.43 -19.69
C ARG A 89 -8.51 -17.64 -18.51
N GLY A 90 -9.00 -18.04 -17.34
CA GLY A 90 -8.22 -18.31 -16.15
C GLY A 90 -7.78 -17.06 -15.40
N LEU A 91 -8.38 -15.91 -15.69
CA LEU A 91 -8.08 -14.66 -14.98
C LEU A 91 -8.97 -14.52 -13.74
N LYS A 92 -8.37 -14.11 -12.65
CA LYS A 92 -9.06 -13.61 -11.49
C LYS A 92 -9.60 -12.21 -11.80
N VAL A 93 -10.90 -12.02 -11.64
CA VAL A 93 -11.53 -10.71 -11.77
C VAL A 93 -11.48 -10.00 -10.43
N VAL A 94 -11.05 -8.76 -10.43
CA VAL A 94 -11.03 -7.85 -9.28
C VAL A 94 -11.88 -6.64 -9.63
N PHE A 95 -12.77 -6.24 -8.74
CA PHE A 95 -13.53 -5.00 -8.93
C PHE A 95 -12.91 -3.86 -8.15
N ALA A 96 -12.67 -2.73 -8.83
CA ALA A 96 -12.29 -1.47 -8.21
C ALA A 96 -13.55 -0.59 -8.07
N ILE A 97 -14.04 -0.45 -6.84
CA ILE A 97 -15.25 0.33 -6.53
C ILE A 97 -14.85 1.64 -5.86
N TYR A 98 -15.24 2.75 -6.46
CA TYR A 98 -15.02 4.07 -5.88
C TYR A 98 -16.10 5.07 -6.32
N PRO A 99 -16.38 6.09 -5.46
CA PRO A 99 -17.35 7.11 -5.78
C PRO A 99 -16.79 8.12 -6.80
N TYR A 100 -17.60 8.49 -7.80
CA TYR A 100 -17.22 9.44 -8.84
C TYR A 100 -18.47 10.11 -9.45
N PRO A 101 -18.45 11.40 -9.83
CA PRO A 101 -17.35 12.34 -9.67
C PRO A 101 -17.23 12.92 -8.24
N PRO A 102 -16.05 13.35 -7.81
CA PRO A 102 -15.86 13.84 -6.43
C PRO A 102 -16.60 15.13 -6.11
N SER A 103 -17.05 15.87 -7.14
CA SER A 103 -17.87 17.09 -7.00
C SER A 103 -19.29 16.79 -6.56
N ALA A 104 -19.82 15.59 -6.84
CA ALA A 104 -21.18 15.18 -6.47
C ALA A 104 -21.25 14.58 -5.06
N LEU A 105 -20.11 14.32 -4.40
CA LEU A 105 -20.08 13.71 -3.07
C LEU A 105 -20.54 14.68 -1.98
N THR A 106 -21.52 14.26 -1.19
CA THR A 106 -21.98 14.98 0.03
C THR A 106 -21.14 14.65 1.25
N ARG A 107 -20.48 13.48 1.25
CA ARG A 107 -19.61 12.96 2.32
C ARG A 107 -20.32 12.81 3.67
N THR A 108 -21.63 12.69 3.64
CA THR A 108 -22.48 12.43 4.81
C THR A 108 -22.35 10.98 5.28
N ALA A 109 -22.79 10.68 6.48
CA ALA A 109 -22.89 9.30 6.97
C ALA A 109 -23.86 8.47 6.13
N ALA A 110 -25.00 9.08 5.70
CA ALA A 110 -25.98 8.41 4.86
C ALA A 110 -25.39 8.02 3.49
N GLU A 111 -24.61 8.90 2.86
CA GLU A 111 -23.96 8.57 1.58
C GLU A 111 -22.88 7.50 1.75
N ALA A 112 -22.14 7.51 2.88
CA ALA A 112 -21.20 6.44 3.18
C ALA A 112 -21.89 5.09 3.37
N SER A 113 -23.06 5.05 4.02
CA SER A 113 -23.92 3.86 4.10
C SER A 113 -24.37 3.40 2.72
N ALA A 114 -24.93 4.30 1.91
CA ALA A 114 -25.37 4.00 0.54
C ALA A 114 -24.22 3.47 -0.35
N PHE A 115 -23.01 3.93 -0.13
CA PHE A 115 -21.82 3.38 -0.80
C PHE A 115 -21.52 1.94 -0.35
N GLY A 116 -21.68 1.63 0.95
CA GLY A 116 -21.58 0.27 1.47
C GLY A 116 -22.64 -0.66 0.87
N ASP A 117 -23.90 -0.20 0.84
CA ASP A 117 -25.02 -0.94 0.24
C ASP A 117 -24.79 -1.21 -1.26
N TYR A 118 -24.23 -0.23 -1.97
CA TYR A 118 -23.81 -0.39 -3.36
C TYR A 118 -22.72 -1.45 -3.55
N ALA A 119 -21.70 -1.45 -2.68
CA ALA A 119 -20.64 -2.46 -2.74
C ALA A 119 -21.22 -3.87 -2.52
N ALA A 120 -22.15 -4.03 -1.58
CA ALA A 120 -22.88 -5.27 -1.35
C ALA A 120 -23.76 -5.67 -2.54
N LEU A 121 -24.46 -4.70 -3.16
CA LEU A 121 -25.24 -4.92 -4.39
C LEU A 121 -24.36 -5.50 -5.51
N VAL A 122 -23.18 -4.92 -5.74
CA VAL A 122 -22.23 -5.41 -6.74
C VAL A 122 -21.75 -6.82 -6.39
N ALA A 123 -21.41 -7.08 -5.12
CA ALA A 123 -20.96 -8.40 -4.69
C ALA A 123 -22.03 -9.49 -4.87
N ARG A 124 -23.30 -9.19 -4.54
CA ARG A 124 -24.43 -10.10 -4.76
C ARG A 124 -24.70 -10.36 -6.25
N ALA A 125 -24.52 -9.34 -7.10
CA ALA A 125 -24.68 -9.48 -8.54
C ALA A 125 -23.57 -10.33 -9.19
N TYR A 126 -22.36 -10.36 -8.58
CA TYR A 126 -21.18 -11.07 -9.10
C TYR A 126 -20.55 -11.94 -8.01
N PRO A 127 -21.21 -13.00 -7.50
CA PRO A 127 -20.71 -13.84 -6.41
C PRO A 127 -19.41 -14.57 -6.74
N GLN A 128 -19.07 -14.66 -8.02
CA GLN A 128 -17.80 -15.22 -8.50
C GLN A 128 -16.60 -14.26 -8.36
N VAL A 129 -16.81 -12.99 -8.02
CA VAL A 129 -15.77 -12.01 -7.75
C VAL A 129 -15.54 -11.91 -6.26
N GLN A 130 -14.37 -12.35 -5.81
CA GLN A 130 -14.02 -12.47 -4.39
C GLN A 130 -12.98 -11.43 -3.93
N GLN A 131 -12.65 -10.45 -4.76
CA GLN A 131 -11.74 -9.38 -4.39
C GLN A 131 -12.24 -8.03 -4.89
N PHE A 132 -12.30 -7.09 -3.95
CA PHE A 132 -12.79 -5.73 -4.18
C PHE A 132 -11.76 -4.72 -3.71
N VAL A 133 -11.31 -3.84 -4.60
CA VAL A 133 -10.53 -2.65 -4.25
C VAL A 133 -11.50 -1.52 -3.95
N ILE A 134 -11.47 -1.00 -2.74
CA ILE A 134 -12.37 0.06 -2.29
C ILE A 134 -11.61 1.38 -2.23
N GLY A 135 -11.91 2.25 -3.16
CA GLY A 135 -11.27 3.55 -3.33
C GLY A 135 -10.36 3.63 -4.55
N ASN A 136 -10.11 4.86 -4.98
CA ASN A 136 -9.13 5.23 -5.99
C ASN A 136 -8.58 6.59 -5.64
N GLU A 137 -7.33 6.64 -5.25
CA GLU A 137 -6.54 7.82 -4.89
C GLU A 137 -7.29 8.89 -4.06
N PRO A 138 -7.95 8.54 -2.94
CA PRO A 138 -8.69 9.52 -2.13
C PRO A 138 -7.77 10.58 -1.51
N ASN A 139 -6.47 10.43 -1.65
CA ASN A 139 -5.47 11.42 -1.30
C ASN A 139 -5.17 12.43 -2.44
N GLN A 140 -5.92 12.34 -3.58
CA GLN A 140 -5.81 13.24 -4.73
C GLN A 140 -7.12 14.01 -4.96
N PRO A 141 -7.05 15.28 -5.39
CA PRO A 141 -8.26 16.09 -5.61
C PRO A 141 -9.07 15.66 -6.84
N ALA A 142 -8.50 14.84 -7.71
CA ALA A 142 -9.21 14.25 -8.84
C ALA A 142 -10.28 13.23 -8.39
N PHE A 143 -10.09 12.59 -7.23
CA PHE A 143 -10.97 11.54 -6.73
C PHE A 143 -11.64 11.86 -5.40
N TRP A 144 -11.10 12.80 -4.61
CA TRP A 144 -11.68 13.20 -3.33
C TRP A 144 -11.44 14.66 -3.00
N ARG A 145 -12.50 15.42 -2.66
CA ARG A 145 -12.44 16.83 -2.25
C ARG A 145 -13.38 17.07 -1.06
N PRO A 146 -13.06 17.98 -0.13
CA PRO A 146 -11.76 18.66 0.01
C PRO A 146 -10.68 17.76 0.62
N GLN A 147 -9.41 18.05 0.35
CA GLN A 147 -8.28 17.35 0.96
C GLN A 147 -7.99 17.87 2.36
N PHE A 148 -8.10 19.18 2.57
CA PHE A 148 -7.78 19.84 3.83
C PHE A 148 -8.87 20.82 4.25
N SER A 149 -8.92 21.10 5.57
CA SER A 149 -9.64 22.24 6.13
C SER A 149 -8.88 23.54 5.88
N ARG A 150 -9.52 24.68 6.17
CA ARG A 150 -8.86 25.99 6.16
C ARG A 150 -7.69 26.10 7.15
N SER A 151 -7.67 25.31 8.21
CA SER A 151 -6.55 25.23 9.17
C SER A 151 -5.45 24.24 8.75
N GLY A 152 -5.57 23.58 7.59
CA GLY A 152 -4.60 22.60 7.09
C GLY A 152 -4.73 21.19 7.67
N ALA A 153 -5.80 20.91 8.44
CA ALA A 153 -6.08 19.54 8.88
C ALA A 153 -6.56 18.69 7.72
N VAL A 154 -6.11 17.42 7.63
CA VAL A 154 -6.54 16.47 6.60
C VAL A 154 -8.02 16.12 6.81
N LEU A 155 -8.85 16.35 5.81
CA LEU A 155 -10.28 16.02 5.79
C LEU A 155 -10.57 14.77 4.96
N SER A 156 -9.79 14.52 3.91
CA SER A 156 -10.03 13.40 2.99
C SER A 156 -9.95 12.04 3.67
N ALA A 157 -8.95 11.80 4.51
CA ALA A 157 -8.74 10.50 5.14
C ALA A 157 -9.86 10.10 6.11
N PRO A 158 -10.30 10.93 7.09
CA PRO A 158 -11.43 10.58 7.96
C PRO A 158 -12.76 10.50 7.21
N ALA A 159 -12.97 11.32 6.19
CA ALA A 159 -14.18 11.25 5.38
C ALA A 159 -14.25 9.96 4.56
N PHE A 160 -13.17 9.61 3.86
CA PHE A 160 -13.05 8.36 3.10
C PHE A 160 -13.09 7.13 4.02
N GLY A 161 -12.52 7.22 5.23
CA GLY A 161 -12.54 6.15 6.22
C GLY A 161 -13.96 5.66 6.55
N ARG A 162 -14.96 6.54 6.55
CA ARG A 162 -16.38 6.15 6.75
C ARG A 162 -16.92 5.31 5.58
N TYR A 163 -16.57 5.67 4.35
CA TYR A 163 -16.95 4.89 3.16
C TYR A 163 -16.30 3.53 3.13
N LEU A 164 -15.00 3.49 3.45
CA LEU A 164 -14.27 2.23 3.51
C LEU A 164 -14.80 1.30 4.60
N ALA A 165 -15.15 1.84 5.78
CA ALA A 165 -15.76 1.08 6.86
C ALA A 165 -17.12 0.50 6.47
N ALA A 166 -18.00 1.32 5.86
CA ALA A 166 -19.30 0.88 5.41
C ALA A 166 -19.20 -0.20 4.31
N ALA A 167 -18.30 -0.02 3.34
CA ALA A 167 -18.05 -1.02 2.30
C ALA A 167 -17.49 -2.33 2.86
N TYR A 168 -16.53 -2.25 3.80
CA TYR A 168 -15.97 -3.43 4.45
C TYR A 168 -17.07 -4.24 5.15
N ASP A 169 -17.88 -3.59 5.99
CA ASP A 169 -18.94 -4.26 6.76
C ASP A 169 -19.97 -4.90 5.83
N ALA A 170 -20.45 -4.15 4.83
CA ALA A 170 -21.45 -4.63 3.88
C ALA A 170 -20.94 -5.79 2.99
N LEU A 171 -19.69 -5.75 2.56
CA LEU A 171 -19.08 -6.84 1.78
C LEU A 171 -18.88 -8.09 2.64
N LYS A 172 -18.43 -7.94 3.89
CA LYS A 172 -18.27 -9.07 4.83
C LYS A 172 -19.60 -9.69 5.27
N GLU A 173 -20.68 -8.92 5.26
CA GLU A 173 -22.05 -9.43 5.47
C GLU A 173 -22.53 -10.27 4.27
N VAL A 174 -22.16 -9.91 3.04
CA VAL A 174 -22.48 -10.70 1.83
C VAL A 174 -21.73 -12.03 1.85
N ASP A 175 -20.42 -11.99 2.07
CA ASP A 175 -19.55 -13.17 2.13
C ASP A 175 -18.30 -12.83 2.95
N PRO A 176 -18.06 -13.49 4.09
CA PRO A 176 -16.88 -13.24 4.94
C PRO A 176 -15.54 -13.53 4.26
N ASP A 177 -15.54 -14.35 3.19
CA ASP A 177 -14.33 -14.72 2.44
C ASP A 177 -13.93 -13.67 1.38
N ILE A 178 -14.81 -12.68 1.10
CA ILE A 178 -14.45 -11.55 0.23
C ILE A 178 -13.22 -10.83 0.77
N THR A 179 -12.22 -10.67 -0.08
CA THR A 179 -11.03 -9.86 0.21
C THR A 179 -11.31 -8.39 -0.10
N VAL A 180 -11.38 -7.56 0.94
CA VAL A 180 -11.53 -6.11 0.81
C VAL A 180 -10.16 -5.44 0.82
N VAL A 181 -9.78 -4.82 -0.27
CA VAL A 181 -8.50 -4.11 -0.43
C VAL A 181 -8.78 -2.59 -0.40
N GLY A 182 -8.31 -1.91 0.61
CA GLY A 182 -8.39 -0.45 0.71
C GLY A 182 -7.04 0.14 0.37
N VAL A 183 -6.87 1.23 -0.08
CA VAL A 183 -7.43 2.54 -0.25
C VAL A 183 -7.20 3.04 -1.68
N GLY A 184 -6.24 2.43 -2.42
CA GLY A 184 -5.76 2.91 -3.72
C GLY A 184 -4.94 4.20 -3.57
N LEU A 185 -3.91 4.21 -2.74
CA LEU A 185 -3.18 5.44 -2.45
C LEU A 185 -2.22 5.85 -3.56
N SER A 186 -2.36 7.09 -4.04
CA SER A 186 -1.36 7.75 -4.88
C SER A 186 -0.02 7.91 -4.16
N PRO A 187 1.13 7.81 -4.88
CA PRO A 187 2.45 7.85 -4.27
C PRO A 187 2.85 9.22 -3.71
N ARG A 188 2.12 10.27 -4.06
CA ARG A 188 2.52 11.66 -3.75
C ARG A 188 1.35 12.55 -3.39
N GLY A 189 1.66 13.57 -2.59
CA GLY A 189 0.85 14.72 -2.30
C GLY A 189 1.75 15.90 -1.99
N ASN A 190 1.25 17.12 -2.15
CA ASN A 190 2.01 18.31 -1.82
C ASN A 190 1.85 18.77 -0.37
N ASP A 191 0.87 18.20 0.36
CA ASP A 191 0.57 18.49 1.76
C ASP A 191 0.33 19.99 2.06
N ASN A 192 -0.08 20.74 1.06
CA ASN A 192 -0.30 22.17 1.15
C ASN A 192 -1.78 22.51 0.87
N ALA A 193 -2.51 22.88 1.92
CA ALA A 193 -3.92 23.27 1.84
C ALA A 193 -4.15 24.52 0.99
N PHE A 194 -3.12 25.34 0.81
CA PHE A 194 -3.16 26.63 0.09
C PHE A 194 -2.42 26.58 -1.24
N ALA A 195 -2.11 25.40 -1.75
CA ALA A 195 -1.50 25.26 -3.06
C ALA A 195 -2.42 25.84 -4.15
N ARG A 196 -1.84 26.52 -5.15
CA ARG A 196 -2.60 27.08 -6.27
C ARG A 196 -3.24 26.00 -7.15
N SER A 197 -2.64 24.81 -7.19
CA SER A 197 -3.12 23.66 -7.93
C SER A 197 -2.78 22.36 -7.19
N ASN A 198 -3.47 21.29 -7.54
CA ASN A 198 -3.22 19.93 -7.05
C ASN A 198 -3.10 19.81 -5.52
N VAL A 199 -4.02 20.47 -4.78
CA VAL A 199 -4.12 20.32 -3.32
C VAL A 199 -4.33 18.85 -2.98
N SER A 200 -3.29 18.17 -2.51
CA SER A 200 -3.24 16.71 -2.35
C SER A 200 -2.51 16.29 -1.08
N THR A 201 -2.89 15.16 -0.52
CA THR A 201 -2.30 14.61 0.71
C THR A 201 -1.28 13.53 0.35
N SER A 202 -0.08 13.57 0.96
CA SER A 202 0.90 12.49 0.81
C SER A 202 0.41 11.18 1.42
N PRO A 203 0.86 10.01 0.91
CA PRO A 203 0.36 8.71 1.38
C PRO A 203 0.60 8.50 2.88
N VAL A 204 1.76 8.87 3.40
CA VAL A 204 2.06 8.68 4.84
C VAL A 204 1.19 9.58 5.72
N ARG A 205 0.95 10.83 5.30
CA ARG A 205 0.06 11.74 6.02
C ARG A 205 -1.40 11.30 5.96
N PHE A 206 -1.83 10.77 4.82
CA PHE A 206 -3.17 10.20 4.67
C PHE A 206 -3.36 9.00 5.61
N LEU A 207 -2.43 8.04 5.62
CA LEU A 207 -2.47 6.88 6.51
C LEU A 207 -2.49 7.29 7.99
N SER A 208 -1.63 8.22 8.38
CA SER A 208 -1.60 8.75 9.75
C SER A 208 -2.95 9.35 10.16
N SER A 209 -3.58 10.12 9.27
CA SER A 209 -4.89 10.73 9.53
C SER A 209 -6.02 9.71 9.55
N LEU A 210 -5.97 8.69 8.67
CA LEU A 210 -6.92 7.57 8.66
C LEU A 210 -6.83 6.77 9.96
N GLY A 211 -5.62 6.46 10.43
CA GLY A 211 -5.40 5.76 11.70
C GLY A 211 -5.85 6.57 12.92
N ALA A 212 -5.63 7.89 12.90
CA ALA A 212 -6.11 8.78 13.95
C ALA A 212 -7.65 8.78 14.02
N TRP A 213 -8.31 8.89 12.88
CA TRP A 213 -9.77 8.75 12.78
C TRP A 213 -10.25 7.39 13.26
N TYR A 214 -9.62 6.30 12.80
CA TYR A 214 -9.99 4.95 13.20
C TYR A 214 -9.95 4.76 14.72
N ARG A 215 -8.88 5.20 15.37
CA ARG A 215 -8.73 5.14 16.84
C ARG A 215 -9.80 5.97 17.56
N SER A 216 -10.13 7.16 17.04
CA SER A 216 -11.13 8.04 17.65
C SER A 216 -12.56 7.59 17.41
N SER A 217 -12.82 6.81 16.36
CA SER A 217 -14.15 6.30 16.04
C SER A 217 -14.65 5.21 16.98
N GLY A 218 -13.76 4.60 17.75
CA GLY A 218 -14.08 3.46 18.62
C GLY A 218 -14.35 2.14 17.88
N ARG A 219 -14.13 2.11 16.56
CA ARG A 219 -14.37 0.93 15.71
C ARG A 219 -13.54 -0.28 16.19
N LYS A 220 -14.18 -1.47 16.20
CA LYS A 220 -13.60 -2.76 16.61
C LYS A 220 -13.47 -3.77 15.48
N LEU A 221 -13.90 -3.41 14.26
CA LEU A 221 -13.76 -4.23 13.06
C LEU A 221 -12.66 -3.66 12.15
N PRO A 222 -12.00 -4.48 11.34
CA PRO A 222 -11.04 -3.99 10.35
C PRO A 222 -11.68 -3.00 9.35
N LEU A 223 -10.85 -2.28 8.63
CA LEU A 223 -11.25 -1.47 7.46
C LEU A 223 -10.96 -2.20 6.15
N MET A 224 -9.97 -3.10 6.16
CA MET A 224 -9.48 -3.79 4.97
C MET A 224 -8.73 -5.06 5.33
N ASP A 225 -8.67 -5.99 4.37
CA ASP A 225 -7.86 -7.21 4.43
C ASP A 225 -6.52 -7.03 3.69
N GLY A 226 -6.42 -6.03 2.84
CA GLY A 226 -5.22 -5.66 2.10
C GLY A 226 -5.11 -4.16 1.87
N LEU A 227 -3.89 -3.65 1.73
CA LEU A 227 -3.63 -2.25 1.42
C LEU A 227 -3.29 -2.08 -0.06
N SER A 228 -4.14 -1.35 -0.80
CA SER A 228 -3.88 -0.92 -2.16
C SER A 228 -3.03 0.34 -2.19
N PHE A 229 -2.03 0.32 -3.08
CA PHE A 229 -1.08 1.41 -3.27
C PHE A 229 -0.64 1.49 -4.73
N HIS A 230 -0.56 2.71 -5.28
CA HIS A 230 -0.19 2.99 -6.66
C HIS A 230 1.26 3.53 -6.74
N PRO A 231 2.30 2.67 -6.87
CA PRO A 231 3.69 3.11 -6.80
C PRO A 231 4.21 3.69 -8.12
N TYR A 232 3.47 4.61 -8.75
CA TYR A 232 3.95 5.31 -9.93
C TYR A 232 5.29 6.01 -9.68
N PRO A 233 6.15 6.15 -10.70
CA PRO A 233 7.39 6.89 -10.59
C PRO A 233 7.11 8.40 -10.42
N ARG A 234 8.09 9.13 -9.91
CA ARG A 234 8.02 10.59 -9.89
C ARG A 234 8.04 11.17 -11.31
N LEU A 235 8.90 10.60 -12.17
CA LEU A 235 8.97 10.87 -13.60
C LEU A 235 9.12 9.53 -14.33
N ALA A 236 8.53 9.38 -15.50
CA ALA A 236 8.68 8.17 -16.31
C ALA A 236 10.15 7.89 -16.73
N THR A 237 11.01 8.89 -16.64
CA THR A 237 12.46 8.75 -16.84
C THR A 237 13.20 8.19 -15.64
N ASP A 238 12.58 8.11 -14.46
CA ASP A 238 13.21 7.57 -13.25
C ASP A 238 13.38 6.05 -13.34
N PRO A 239 14.44 5.48 -12.77
CA PRO A 239 14.56 4.03 -12.60
C PRO A 239 13.60 3.53 -11.51
N LEU A 240 13.27 2.22 -11.53
CA LEU A 240 12.38 1.58 -10.57
C LEU A 240 12.74 1.89 -9.11
N LEU A 241 14.02 1.96 -8.79
CA LEU A 241 14.51 2.15 -7.42
C LEU A 241 14.76 3.63 -7.06
N ARG A 242 14.20 4.56 -7.82
CA ARG A 242 14.22 5.97 -7.43
C ARG A 242 13.28 6.20 -6.24
N THR A 243 13.82 6.68 -5.13
CA THR A 243 13.06 7.03 -3.94
C THR A 243 12.38 8.39 -4.05
N TYR A 244 11.25 8.54 -3.39
CA TYR A 244 10.60 9.82 -3.17
C TYR A 244 11.16 10.53 -1.94
N ASN A 245 11.01 11.85 -1.91
CA ASN A 245 11.19 12.60 -0.66
C ASN A 245 10.06 12.25 0.32
N TRP A 246 10.41 12.22 1.62
CA TRP A 246 9.41 12.09 2.68
C TRP A 246 8.43 13.28 2.64
N PRO A 247 7.10 13.11 2.86
CA PRO A 247 6.39 11.86 3.23
C PRO A 247 5.76 11.10 2.05
N ASN A 248 6.19 11.36 0.83
CA ASN A 248 5.77 10.64 -0.37
C ASN A 248 6.50 9.28 -0.46
N ALA A 249 5.95 8.35 -1.24
CA ALA A 249 6.50 7.02 -1.40
C ALA A 249 6.27 6.49 -2.83
N GLY A 250 7.25 5.81 -3.40
CA GLY A 250 7.13 5.07 -4.64
C GLY A 250 7.44 3.59 -4.43
N PHE A 251 7.71 2.86 -5.51
CA PHE A 251 8.06 1.44 -5.41
C PHE A 251 9.29 1.19 -4.51
N ALA A 252 10.31 2.03 -4.64
CA ALA A 252 11.52 1.92 -3.81
C ALA A 252 11.27 2.19 -2.32
N ASP A 253 10.14 2.79 -1.99
CA ASP A 253 9.78 3.23 -0.64
C ASP A 253 8.67 2.36 0.00
N LEU A 254 8.39 1.14 -0.51
CA LEU A 254 7.35 0.27 0.05
C LEU A 254 7.52 0.03 1.56
N ARG A 255 8.77 0.01 2.05
CA ARG A 255 9.04 -0.06 3.49
C ARG A 255 8.48 1.14 4.26
N ARG A 256 8.46 2.32 3.64
CA ARG A 256 7.86 3.54 4.21
C ARG A 256 6.34 3.43 4.27
N VAL A 257 5.72 2.85 3.24
CA VAL A 257 4.27 2.59 3.22
C VAL A 257 3.89 1.60 4.31
N LYS A 258 4.61 0.47 4.41
CA LYS A 258 4.43 -0.53 5.47
C LYS A 258 4.57 0.11 6.87
N GLN A 259 5.59 0.96 7.05
CA GLN A 259 5.82 1.66 8.32
C GLN A 259 4.68 2.65 8.63
N GLY A 260 4.28 3.47 7.65
CA GLY A 260 3.18 4.43 7.83
C GLY A 260 1.85 3.75 8.16
N PHE A 261 1.59 2.60 7.56
CA PHE A 261 0.41 1.79 7.86
C PHE A 261 0.50 1.17 9.27
N TRP A 262 1.64 0.61 9.63
CA TRP A 262 1.87 0.09 10.96
C TRP A 262 1.74 1.19 12.04
N ASP A 263 2.33 2.35 11.84
CA ASP A 263 2.22 3.50 12.75
C ASP A 263 0.76 3.92 12.96
N ALA A 264 -0.04 3.84 11.91
CA ALA A 264 -1.46 4.19 11.95
C ALA A 264 -2.31 3.18 12.72
N PHE A 265 -2.03 1.88 12.58
CA PHE A 265 -2.99 0.84 12.97
C PHE A 265 -2.50 -0.19 13.99
N HIS A 266 -1.22 -0.24 14.35
CA HIS A 266 -0.75 -1.18 15.37
C HIS A 266 -1.56 -1.04 16.67
N ASP A 267 -1.74 -2.13 17.40
CA ASP A 267 -2.59 -2.19 18.60
C ASP A 267 -4.06 -1.77 18.37
N THR A 268 -4.57 -1.99 17.18
CA THR A 268 -5.99 -1.82 16.86
C THR A 268 -6.55 -3.13 16.28
N ALA A 269 -7.85 -3.17 15.98
CA ALA A 269 -8.44 -4.32 15.32
C ALA A 269 -8.12 -4.40 13.81
N GLN A 270 -7.48 -3.37 13.22
CA GLN A 270 -6.99 -3.41 11.84
C GLN A 270 -5.64 -4.12 11.77
N PRO A 271 -5.56 -5.34 11.19
CA PRO A 271 -4.27 -6.02 10.98
C PRO A 271 -3.31 -5.19 10.13
N THR A 272 -2.02 -5.29 10.42
CA THR A 272 -0.95 -4.70 9.63
C THR A 272 -0.16 -5.77 8.86
N THR A 273 0.87 -5.39 8.12
CA THR A 273 1.71 -6.38 7.43
C THR A 273 2.45 -7.32 8.38
N VAL A 274 2.60 -6.94 9.64
CA VAL A 274 3.16 -7.82 10.70
C VAL A 274 2.20 -8.96 11.02
N GLU A 275 0.91 -8.68 11.02
CA GLU A 275 -0.15 -9.66 11.25
C GLU A 275 -0.64 -10.34 9.95
N GLY A 276 0.05 -10.12 8.84
CA GLY A 276 -0.20 -10.83 7.59
C GLY A 276 -0.99 -10.07 6.53
N LEU A 277 -1.41 -8.82 6.78
CA LEU A 277 -2.02 -7.98 5.76
C LEU A 277 -1.06 -7.83 4.57
N LYS A 278 -1.59 -7.88 3.35
CA LYS A 278 -0.80 -7.79 2.12
C LYS A 278 -0.94 -6.43 1.43
N LEU A 279 0.10 -6.07 0.68
CA LEU A 279 0.08 -4.95 -0.24
C LEU A 279 -0.41 -5.41 -1.62
N TYR A 280 -1.27 -4.60 -2.22
CA TYR A 280 -1.75 -4.72 -3.60
C TYR A 280 -1.28 -3.49 -4.36
N LEU A 281 -0.37 -3.69 -5.31
CA LEU A 281 0.12 -2.61 -6.17
C LEU A 281 -0.78 -2.58 -7.41
N ASP A 282 -2.00 -2.11 -7.22
CA ASP A 282 -3.08 -2.28 -8.19
C ASP A 282 -3.06 -1.29 -9.36
N GLU A 283 -2.15 -0.32 -9.32
CA GLU A 283 -1.79 0.49 -10.48
C GLU A 283 -0.30 0.81 -10.49
N VAL A 284 0.37 0.50 -11.61
CA VAL A 284 1.77 0.87 -11.82
C VAL A 284 2.04 1.10 -13.30
N GLY A 285 2.79 2.19 -13.62
CA GLY A 285 3.06 2.50 -15.01
C GLY A 285 4.22 3.48 -15.21
N TRP A 286 4.94 3.31 -16.33
CA TRP A 286 5.97 4.21 -16.84
C TRP A 286 5.59 4.63 -18.26
N GLN A 287 5.19 5.89 -18.44
CA GLN A 287 4.75 6.40 -19.74
C GLN A 287 5.87 6.39 -20.77
N VAL A 288 5.53 5.94 -21.98
CA VAL A 288 6.45 5.80 -23.10
C VAL A 288 6.13 6.85 -24.15
N ARG A 289 7.16 7.33 -24.84
CA ARG A 289 7.01 8.25 -25.96
C ARG A 289 6.16 7.62 -27.08
N THR A 290 5.14 8.35 -27.51
CA THR A 290 4.24 7.97 -28.58
C THR A 290 4.08 9.05 -29.66
N ALA A 291 4.83 10.17 -29.57
CA ALA A 291 4.71 11.32 -30.47
C ALA A 291 4.80 10.94 -31.95
N ASP A 292 5.62 9.92 -32.29
CA ASP A 292 5.88 9.49 -33.64
C ASP A 292 4.99 8.29 -34.09
N LEU A 293 4.01 7.89 -33.25
CA LEU A 293 3.14 6.76 -33.51
C LEU A 293 1.76 7.22 -34.01
N PRO A 294 1.16 6.54 -34.99
CA PRO A 294 -0.16 6.88 -35.52
C PRO A 294 -1.27 6.54 -34.52
N GLY A 295 -2.43 7.19 -34.67
CA GLY A 295 -3.65 6.91 -33.92
C GLY A 295 -3.74 7.63 -32.56
N TYR A 296 -2.65 8.15 -32.02
CA TYR A 296 -2.68 8.93 -30.79
C TYR A 296 -3.01 10.40 -31.03
N THR A 297 -3.76 11.00 -30.13
CA THR A 297 -4.16 12.41 -30.17
C THR A 297 -3.50 13.22 -29.06
N GLY A 298 -3.55 14.55 -29.14
CA GLY A 298 -2.98 15.45 -28.13
C GLY A 298 -1.45 15.44 -28.11
N VAL A 299 -0.88 16.08 -27.09
CA VAL A 299 0.57 16.22 -26.90
C VAL A 299 1.01 15.55 -25.59
N GLU A 300 2.25 15.07 -25.56
CA GLU A 300 2.85 14.53 -24.33
C GLU A 300 3.06 15.70 -23.34
N ASN A 301 2.35 15.65 -22.21
CA ASN A 301 2.33 16.69 -21.19
C ASN A 301 3.18 16.35 -19.94
N VAL A 302 3.84 15.18 -19.94
CA VAL A 302 4.73 14.70 -18.90
C VAL A 302 6.01 14.12 -19.50
N PRO A 303 7.12 14.07 -18.76
CA PRO A 303 8.33 13.40 -19.22
C PRO A 303 8.06 11.91 -19.46
N VAL A 304 8.39 11.43 -20.66
CA VAL A 304 8.20 10.05 -21.11
C VAL A 304 9.53 9.30 -21.23
N THR A 305 9.49 7.98 -21.22
CA THR A 305 10.66 7.10 -21.38
C THR A 305 10.63 6.36 -22.72
N THR A 306 11.62 5.48 -22.96
CA THR A 306 11.65 4.60 -24.14
C THR A 306 11.00 3.25 -23.80
N GLU A 307 10.49 2.55 -24.81
CA GLU A 307 9.98 1.19 -24.64
C GLU A 307 11.03 0.22 -24.05
N SER A 308 12.30 0.37 -24.41
CA SER A 308 13.37 -0.47 -23.88
C SER A 308 13.57 -0.26 -22.38
N LYS A 309 13.50 1.01 -21.93
CA LYS A 309 13.62 1.34 -20.51
C LYS A 309 12.39 0.90 -19.73
N GLN A 310 11.18 1.09 -20.27
CA GLN A 310 9.95 0.58 -19.69
C GLN A 310 10.01 -0.95 -19.51
N ALA A 311 10.42 -1.68 -20.54
CA ALA A 311 10.56 -3.14 -20.51
C ALA A 311 11.52 -3.60 -19.40
N ALA A 312 12.67 -2.95 -19.27
CA ALA A 312 13.65 -3.25 -18.23
C ALA A 312 13.06 -3.01 -16.82
N VAL A 313 12.38 -1.87 -16.63
CA VAL A 313 11.72 -1.51 -15.36
C VAL A 313 10.63 -2.51 -15.00
N TYR A 314 9.76 -2.87 -15.93
CA TYR A 314 8.65 -3.79 -15.67
C TYR A 314 9.14 -5.21 -15.36
N ALA A 315 10.14 -5.71 -16.08
CA ALA A 315 10.73 -7.01 -15.79
C ALA A 315 11.44 -7.01 -14.41
N GLU A 316 12.14 -5.93 -14.05
CA GLU A 316 12.75 -5.79 -12.73
C GLU A 316 11.69 -5.74 -11.63
N LEU A 317 10.58 -5.01 -11.84
CA LEU A 317 9.45 -4.92 -10.90
C LEU A 317 8.88 -6.31 -10.62
N VAL A 318 8.55 -7.10 -11.65
CA VAL A 318 8.04 -8.47 -11.52
C VAL A 318 9.00 -9.33 -10.70
N ARG A 319 10.29 -9.31 -11.01
CA ARG A 319 11.30 -10.09 -10.26
C ARG A 319 11.41 -9.67 -8.79
N ARG A 320 11.24 -8.37 -8.49
CA ARG A 320 11.34 -7.86 -7.11
C ARG A 320 10.13 -8.20 -6.27
N VAL A 321 8.94 -8.08 -6.84
CA VAL A 321 7.71 -8.41 -6.09
C VAL A 321 7.60 -9.92 -5.83
N ALA A 322 8.13 -10.75 -6.71
CA ALA A 322 8.23 -12.20 -6.47
C ALA A 322 9.08 -12.54 -5.23
N CYS A 323 9.91 -11.60 -4.78
CA CYS A 323 10.74 -11.72 -3.58
C CYS A 323 10.23 -10.95 -2.36
N ASP A 324 9.12 -10.23 -2.47
CA ASP A 324 8.49 -9.52 -1.34
C ASP A 324 7.23 -10.27 -0.88
N PRO A 325 7.30 -11.04 0.22
CA PRO A 325 6.18 -11.85 0.68
C PRO A 325 4.99 -11.01 1.16
N ASP A 326 5.17 -9.70 1.37
CA ASP A 326 4.10 -8.79 1.76
C ASP A 326 3.33 -8.26 0.55
N VAL A 327 3.79 -8.47 -0.70
CA VAL A 327 3.09 -8.06 -1.93
C VAL A 327 2.28 -9.23 -2.46
N ALA A 328 0.94 -9.07 -2.54
CA ALA A 328 0.02 -10.07 -3.05
C ALA A 328 -0.24 -9.94 -4.55
N ALA A 329 -0.22 -8.73 -5.10
CA ALA A 329 -0.52 -8.49 -6.50
C ALA A 329 0.16 -7.23 -7.04
N VAL A 330 0.36 -7.22 -8.38
CA VAL A 330 0.77 -6.04 -9.15
C VAL A 330 -0.08 -5.97 -10.41
N ASN A 331 -0.69 -4.83 -10.69
CA ASN A 331 -1.42 -4.57 -11.92
C ASN A 331 -0.77 -3.42 -12.69
N PHE A 332 -0.38 -3.69 -13.92
CA PHE A 332 0.04 -2.63 -14.84
C PHE A 332 -1.17 -1.77 -15.19
N PHE A 333 -1.00 -0.46 -15.15
CA PHE A 333 -2.05 0.46 -15.55
C PHE A 333 -2.04 0.62 -17.06
N GLY A 334 -3.11 0.10 -17.67
CA GLY A 334 -3.30 -0.15 -19.07
C GLY A 334 -2.68 -1.48 -19.54
N PHE A 335 -3.49 -2.30 -20.20
CA PHE A 335 -3.04 -3.40 -21.05
C PHE A 335 -2.88 -2.92 -22.48
N TYR A 336 -3.78 -2.00 -22.90
CA TYR A 336 -3.68 -1.16 -24.09
C TYR A 336 -3.51 0.31 -23.69
N ASP A 337 -2.79 1.08 -24.51
CA ASP A 337 -2.63 2.52 -24.30
C ASP A 337 -3.94 3.28 -24.53
N ASP A 338 -4.11 4.38 -23.79
CA ASP A 338 -5.12 5.38 -24.10
C ASP A 338 -4.79 6.15 -25.37
N VAL A 339 -5.83 6.57 -26.10
CA VAL A 339 -5.70 7.32 -27.36
C VAL A 339 -5.14 8.73 -27.16
N SER A 340 -5.50 9.39 -26.06
CA SER A 340 -5.12 10.78 -25.76
C SER A 340 -3.84 10.84 -24.93
N ARG A 341 -2.83 11.59 -25.42
CA ARG A 341 -1.55 11.80 -24.72
C ARG A 341 -1.68 12.74 -23.53
N ASP A 342 -2.59 13.69 -23.61
CA ASP A 342 -2.79 14.73 -22.59
C ASP A 342 -3.89 14.40 -21.58
N GLN A 343 -4.82 13.49 -21.91
CA GLN A 343 -5.92 13.06 -21.04
C GLN A 343 -5.77 11.60 -20.56
N GLY A 344 -5.02 10.78 -21.26
CA GLY A 344 -4.82 9.37 -21.00
C GLY A 344 -3.42 9.01 -20.53
N PHE A 345 -3.11 7.71 -20.55
CA PHE A 345 -1.86 7.18 -20.02
C PHE A 345 -1.25 6.13 -20.96
N GLN A 346 -0.07 6.42 -21.52
CA GLN A 346 0.61 5.57 -22.50
C GLN A 346 1.72 4.74 -21.82
N ALA A 347 1.33 3.87 -20.89
CA ALA A 347 2.24 3.01 -20.13
C ALA A 347 1.92 1.52 -20.25
N ALA A 348 1.01 1.18 -21.15
CA ALA A 348 0.47 -0.17 -21.30
C ALA A 348 1.49 -1.19 -21.83
N LEU A 349 1.12 -2.47 -21.77
CA LEU A 349 1.91 -3.57 -22.35
C LEU A 349 1.76 -3.64 -23.87
N HIS A 350 0.68 -3.07 -24.42
CA HIS A 350 0.40 -2.99 -25.86
C HIS A 350 0.13 -1.55 -26.26
N ARG A 351 0.46 -1.22 -27.50
CA ARG A 351 0.10 0.06 -28.12
C ARG A 351 -1.40 0.11 -28.40
N LEU A 352 -1.88 1.29 -28.78
CA LEU A 352 -3.28 1.54 -29.14
C LEU A 352 -3.80 0.61 -30.24
N ASP A 353 -2.96 0.27 -31.22
CA ASP A 353 -3.28 -0.65 -32.33
C ASP A 353 -3.26 -2.14 -31.95
N GLY A 354 -3.01 -2.46 -30.69
CA GLY A 354 -2.90 -3.81 -30.18
C GLY A 354 -1.55 -4.49 -30.43
N THR A 355 -0.58 -3.82 -31.04
CA THR A 355 0.77 -4.36 -31.19
C THR A 355 1.51 -4.41 -29.85
N PRO A 356 2.21 -5.51 -29.52
CA PRO A 356 2.90 -5.62 -28.24
C PRO A 356 4.08 -4.65 -28.15
N ARG A 357 4.22 -4.01 -26.99
CA ARG A 357 5.45 -3.30 -26.63
C ARG A 357 6.53 -4.30 -26.19
N ARG A 358 7.77 -3.88 -26.17
CA ARG A 358 8.88 -4.66 -25.60
C ARG A 358 8.60 -5.11 -24.16
N ALA A 359 7.83 -4.31 -23.42
CA ALA A 359 7.40 -4.61 -22.06
C ALA A 359 6.58 -5.90 -21.96
N ALA A 360 5.71 -6.19 -22.92
CA ALA A 360 4.89 -7.42 -22.91
C ALA A 360 5.76 -8.69 -22.85
N ALA A 361 6.73 -8.82 -23.76
CA ALA A 361 7.65 -9.95 -23.77
C ALA A 361 8.54 -10.02 -22.53
N ALA A 362 9.01 -8.85 -22.05
CA ALA A 362 9.86 -8.76 -20.86
C ALA A 362 9.12 -9.15 -19.57
N VAL A 363 7.87 -8.73 -19.39
CA VAL A 363 7.00 -9.12 -18.29
C VAL A 363 6.71 -10.62 -18.34
N SER A 364 6.30 -11.15 -19.49
CA SER A 364 6.03 -12.58 -19.66
C SER A 364 7.26 -13.44 -19.34
N ALA A 365 8.45 -13.04 -19.79
CA ALA A 365 9.70 -13.72 -19.45
C ALA A 365 10.01 -13.66 -17.96
N ALA A 366 9.81 -12.51 -17.31
CA ALA A 366 10.03 -12.34 -15.87
C ALA A 366 9.05 -13.18 -15.04
N ILE A 367 7.78 -13.26 -15.43
CA ILE A 367 6.78 -14.14 -14.80
C ILE A 367 7.25 -15.60 -14.88
N ARG A 368 7.64 -16.10 -16.06
CA ARG A 368 8.15 -17.48 -16.20
C ARG A 368 9.41 -17.73 -15.35
N GLN A 369 10.31 -16.77 -15.26
CA GLN A 369 11.54 -16.88 -14.47
C GLN A 369 11.27 -16.97 -12.96
N THR A 370 10.21 -16.33 -12.48
CA THR A 370 9.86 -16.28 -11.06
C THR A 370 8.85 -17.34 -10.64
N SER A 371 8.09 -17.91 -11.59
CA SER A 371 7.13 -18.97 -11.31
C SER A 371 7.83 -20.25 -10.87
N GLY A 372 7.43 -20.79 -9.71
CA GLY A 372 7.99 -22.04 -9.17
C GLY A 372 9.43 -21.94 -8.64
N SER A 373 10.07 -20.78 -8.71
CA SER A 373 11.42 -20.59 -8.20
C SER A 373 11.37 -19.87 -6.85
N PRO A 374 11.83 -20.49 -5.76
CA PRO A 374 11.88 -19.81 -4.46
C PRO A 374 12.86 -18.64 -4.52
N CYS A 375 12.46 -17.49 -3.97
CA CYS A 375 13.34 -16.36 -3.89
C CYS A 375 14.52 -16.64 -2.95
N LYS A 376 15.75 -16.56 -3.47
CA LYS A 376 16.97 -16.78 -2.69
C LYS A 376 17.18 -15.75 -1.58
N ARG A 377 16.63 -14.54 -1.74
CA ARG A 377 16.77 -13.43 -0.79
C ARG A 377 15.44 -12.68 -0.65
N PRO A 378 14.46 -13.28 0.06
CA PRO A 378 13.18 -12.63 0.26
C PRO A 378 13.36 -11.30 0.99
N VAL A 379 12.56 -10.31 0.60
CA VAL A 379 12.50 -9.02 1.31
C VAL A 379 12.01 -9.29 2.72
N ARG A 380 12.79 -8.85 3.71
CA ARG A 380 12.37 -8.88 5.11
C ARG A 380 12.16 -7.46 5.58
N TRP A 381 10.99 -7.23 6.14
CA TRP A 381 10.63 -5.96 6.76
C TRP A 381 10.14 -6.23 8.18
N ALA A 382 10.47 -5.32 9.08
CA ALA A 382 9.90 -5.27 10.41
C ALA A 382 9.71 -3.79 10.77
N PRO A 383 8.66 -3.45 11.52
CA PRO A 383 8.41 -2.08 11.90
C PRO A 383 9.55 -1.55 12.77
N ALA A 384 9.94 -0.32 12.48
CA ALA A 384 10.77 0.47 13.37
C ALA A 384 9.87 1.19 14.37
N THR A 385 10.39 1.44 15.55
CA THR A 385 9.71 2.28 16.54
C THR A 385 9.59 3.71 16.04
N THR A 386 8.40 4.30 16.12
CA THR A 386 8.17 5.69 15.74
C THR A 386 8.07 6.61 16.93
N VAL A 387 8.57 7.83 16.76
CA VAL A 387 8.29 8.94 17.69
C VAL A 387 6.93 9.52 17.32
N SER A 388 5.92 9.25 18.13
CA SER A 388 4.64 9.94 18.00
C SER A 388 4.63 11.15 18.94
N GLY A 389 4.27 12.32 18.40
CA GLY A 389 4.10 13.53 19.20
C GLY A 389 5.41 14.19 19.68
N ALA A 390 6.53 13.97 18.98
CA ALA A 390 7.73 14.76 19.21
C ALA A 390 7.44 16.22 18.90
N ARG A 391 7.48 17.08 19.91
CA ARG A 391 7.23 18.52 19.81
C ARG A 391 8.44 19.30 20.29
N MET A 392 8.77 20.38 19.61
CA MET A 392 9.72 21.37 20.11
C MET A 392 8.96 22.31 21.05
N SER A 393 9.31 22.30 22.33
CA SER A 393 8.74 23.26 23.30
C SER A 393 9.31 24.66 23.09
N ALA A 394 8.50 25.72 23.32
CA ALA A 394 9.03 27.06 23.42
C ALA A 394 9.94 27.19 24.68
N PRO A 395 11.09 27.83 24.59
CA PRO A 395 11.67 28.63 23.53
C PRO A 395 12.41 27.86 22.42
N LYS A 396 11.97 26.67 22.03
CA LYS A 396 12.51 25.84 20.94
C LYS A 396 13.92 25.25 21.17
N THR A 397 14.33 25.11 22.40
CA THR A 397 15.61 24.53 22.80
C THR A 397 15.51 23.09 23.26
N GLN A 398 14.30 22.66 23.66
CA GLN A 398 14.07 21.31 24.14
C GLN A 398 13.12 20.54 23.20
N LEU A 399 13.43 19.28 23.00
CA LEU A 399 12.57 18.34 22.33
C LEU A 399 11.93 17.43 23.36
N SER A 400 10.61 17.39 23.40
CA SER A 400 9.86 16.42 24.18
C SER A 400 8.97 15.59 23.27
N GLY A 401 8.81 14.32 23.58
CA GLY A 401 7.94 13.45 22.81
C GLY A 401 7.79 12.07 23.45
N ALA A 402 6.71 11.38 23.09
CA ALA A 402 6.52 9.99 23.44
C ALA A 402 6.99 9.11 22.30
N ILE A 403 7.74 8.05 22.64
CA ILE A 403 8.15 7.01 21.70
C ILE A 403 7.23 5.82 21.95
N ARG A 404 6.48 5.44 20.94
CA ARG A 404 5.71 4.20 20.98
C ARG A 404 6.52 3.09 20.34
N THR A 405 6.75 2.03 21.09
CA THR A 405 7.46 0.84 20.62
C THR A 405 6.51 -0.33 20.56
N LEU A 406 6.73 -1.21 19.62
CA LEU A 406 6.11 -2.52 19.57
C LEU A 406 7.12 -3.59 19.19
N VAL A 407 6.67 -4.81 19.10
CA VAL A 407 7.40 -5.99 18.62
C VAL A 407 8.78 -6.19 19.27
N GLY A 408 8.80 -6.94 20.36
CA GLY A 408 10.02 -7.39 21.04
C GLY A 408 10.62 -6.41 22.04
N ALA A 409 10.09 -5.20 22.16
CA ALA A 409 10.40 -4.32 23.26
C ALA A 409 9.52 -4.67 24.46
N LYS A 410 10.15 -4.90 25.63
CA LYS A 410 9.45 -5.12 26.89
C LYS A 410 9.56 -3.87 27.75
N GLU A 411 8.63 -3.75 28.70
CA GLU A 411 8.74 -2.79 29.80
C GLU A 411 10.14 -2.85 30.41
N GLY A 412 10.73 -1.68 30.65
CA GLY A 412 12.11 -1.60 31.14
C GLY A 412 13.21 -1.79 30.10
N ALA A 413 12.88 -1.97 28.80
CA ALA A 413 13.88 -2.04 27.75
C ALA A 413 14.70 -0.72 27.69
N ASN A 414 16.01 -0.85 27.48
CA ASN A 414 16.90 0.29 27.37
C ASN A 414 16.63 1.07 26.06
N ALA A 415 16.56 2.39 26.15
CA ALA A 415 16.37 3.29 25.04
C ALA A 415 17.48 4.35 24.99
N VAL A 416 17.93 4.67 23.77
CA VAL A 416 18.84 5.77 23.49
C VAL A 416 18.17 6.67 22.48
N VAL A 417 18.07 7.97 22.76
CA VAL A 417 17.46 8.97 21.88
C VAL A 417 18.49 10.07 21.62
N CYS A 418 18.74 10.37 20.37
CA CYS A 418 19.77 11.31 19.93
C CYS A 418 19.19 12.33 18.95
N LEU A 419 19.77 13.52 18.94
CA LEU A 419 19.60 14.48 17.86
C LEU A 419 20.68 14.27 16.81
N ILE A 420 20.27 14.14 15.55
CA ILE A 420 21.15 14.01 14.40
C ILE A 420 20.87 15.13 13.39
N ARG A 421 21.86 15.50 12.59
CA ARG A 421 21.67 16.51 11.56
C ARG A 421 20.80 15.95 10.42
N ALA A 422 19.79 16.70 9.98
CA ALA A 422 19.01 16.38 8.82
C ALA A 422 19.86 16.55 7.55
N GLY A 423 20.27 15.44 6.96
CA GLY A 423 21.02 15.41 5.69
C GLY A 423 20.29 14.58 4.64
N SER A 424 20.62 14.76 3.37
CA SER A 424 20.02 14.00 2.27
C SER A 424 20.26 12.48 2.37
N SER A 425 21.35 12.06 3.00
CA SER A 425 21.68 10.66 3.25
C SER A 425 20.92 10.04 4.41
N THR A 426 20.58 10.81 5.45
CA THR A 426 19.85 10.33 6.64
C THR A 426 18.38 10.06 6.36
N ARG A 427 17.81 10.67 5.31
CA ARG A 427 16.45 10.37 4.85
C ARG A 427 16.34 9.12 4.00
N ARG A 428 17.46 8.57 3.52
CA ARG A 428 17.47 7.48 2.51
C ARG A 428 17.49 6.07 3.08
N GLN A 429 18.09 5.83 4.21
CA GLN A 429 18.19 4.46 4.73
C GLN A 429 18.45 4.46 6.24
N VAL A 430 17.48 4.00 7.00
CA VAL A 430 17.73 3.55 8.37
C VAL A 430 18.20 2.08 8.32
N SER A 431 19.27 1.80 7.60
CA SER A 431 19.88 0.48 7.59
C SER A 431 20.77 0.23 8.81
N SER A 432 21.21 1.30 9.48
CA SER A 432 21.99 1.20 10.72
C SER A 432 21.80 2.45 11.59
N VAL A 433 20.81 2.43 12.50
CA VAL A 433 20.65 3.50 13.51
C VAL A 433 21.85 3.55 14.45
N SER A 434 22.59 2.47 14.63
CA SER A 434 23.87 2.51 15.35
C SER A 434 24.83 3.53 14.75
N ALA A 435 24.97 3.56 13.41
CA ALA A 435 25.82 4.55 12.73
C ALA A 435 25.26 5.99 12.89
N LEU A 436 23.92 6.16 12.87
CA LEU A 436 23.30 7.47 13.08
C LEU A 436 23.47 7.98 14.51
N ILE A 437 23.43 7.10 15.50
CA ILE A 437 23.67 7.48 16.90
C ILE A 437 25.11 7.97 17.11
N HIS A 438 26.08 7.44 16.39
CA HIS A 438 27.47 7.92 16.42
C HIS A 438 27.65 9.30 15.76
N SER A 439 26.72 9.72 14.92
CA SER A 439 26.69 11.07 14.31
C SER A 439 25.84 12.09 15.11
N ALA A 440 25.56 11.82 16.39
CA ALA A 440 24.80 12.70 17.23
C ALA A 440 25.42 14.09 17.35
N VAL A 441 24.60 15.14 17.22
CA VAL A 441 25.04 16.54 17.26
C VAL A 441 24.96 17.16 18.64
N ALA A 442 24.45 16.40 19.62
CA ALA A 442 24.32 16.75 21.03
C ALA A 442 24.31 15.45 21.86
N PRO A 443 24.53 15.54 23.20
CA PRO A 443 24.44 14.38 24.08
C PRO A 443 23.12 13.64 23.89
N CYS A 444 23.20 12.30 23.76
CA CYS A 444 22.02 11.47 23.66
C CYS A 444 21.36 11.29 25.03
N TRP A 445 20.03 11.31 25.06
CA TRP A 445 19.29 10.85 26.22
C TRP A 445 19.35 9.32 26.31
N ARG A 446 19.48 8.77 27.52
CA ARG A 446 19.48 7.33 27.81
C ARG A 446 18.50 7.04 28.94
N GLY A 447 17.69 6.01 28.80
CA GLY A 447 16.70 5.62 29.81
C GLY A 447 16.03 4.30 29.49
N LYS A 448 14.96 4.03 30.22
CA LYS A 448 14.16 2.81 30.07
C LYS A 448 12.73 3.13 29.61
N LEU A 449 12.11 2.20 28.90
CA LEU A 449 10.69 2.28 28.57
C LEU A 449 9.84 2.16 29.83
N THR A 450 8.83 3.00 29.92
CA THR A 450 7.83 2.98 30.99
C THR A 450 6.76 1.92 30.70
N PRO A 451 5.89 1.57 31.69
CA PRO A 451 4.66 0.85 31.42
C PRO A 451 3.88 1.51 30.30
N ARG A 452 3.26 0.70 29.42
CA ARG A 452 2.62 1.13 28.16
C ARG A 452 3.62 1.55 27.07
N PHE A 453 4.88 1.12 27.16
CA PHE A 453 5.91 1.35 26.15
C PHE A 453 6.15 2.84 25.81
N GLY A 454 5.85 3.72 26.74
CA GLY A 454 6.09 5.15 26.61
C GLY A 454 7.51 5.53 27.01
N LEU A 455 8.00 6.60 26.42
CA LEU A 455 9.27 7.21 26.75
C LEU A 455 9.15 8.72 26.58
N THR A 456 9.61 9.48 27.56
CA THR A 456 9.78 10.93 27.43
C THR A 456 11.26 11.24 27.54
N ALA A 457 11.85 11.70 26.44
CA ALA A 457 13.22 12.17 26.39
C ALA A 457 13.25 13.70 26.30
N LYS A 458 14.01 14.34 27.16
CA LYS A 458 14.31 15.78 27.06
C LYS A 458 15.69 15.92 26.46
N LEU A 459 15.78 16.64 25.35
CA LEU A 459 17.02 16.87 24.60
C LEU A 459 17.13 18.35 24.28
N ASP A 460 18.27 18.93 24.59
CA ASP A 460 18.53 20.32 24.24
C ASP A 460 18.93 20.42 22.78
N VAL A 461 18.23 21.25 22.03
CA VAL A 461 18.51 21.50 20.62
C VAL A 461 19.42 22.74 20.52
N PRO A 462 20.69 22.59 20.11
CA PRO A 462 21.57 23.76 19.92
C PRO A 462 20.93 24.77 18.97
N ALA A 463 21.00 26.06 19.31
CA ALA A 463 20.35 27.15 18.57
C ALA A 463 20.70 27.12 17.05
N ARG A 464 21.95 26.79 16.72
CA ARG A 464 22.46 26.66 15.33
C ARG A 464 21.83 25.52 14.52
N LEU A 465 21.14 24.59 15.17
CA LEU A 465 20.57 23.40 14.54
C LEU A 465 19.03 23.44 14.48
N ARG A 466 18.41 24.52 14.92
CA ARG A 466 16.94 24.67 14.88
C ARG A 466 16.43 24.53 13.44
N GLY A 467 15.46 23.66 13.25
CA GLY A 467 14.89 23.34 11.93
C GLY A 467 15.69 22.32 11.09
N SER A 468 16.89 21.93 11.54
CA SER A 468 17.78 21.01 10.78
C SER A 468 18.11 19.72 11.51
N VAL A 469 17.31 19.33 12.50
CA VAL A 469 17.57 18.10 13.27
C VAL A 469 16.50 17.05 13.05
N LEU A 470 16.94 15.81 13.13
CA LEU A 470 16.10 14.61 13.21
C LEU A 470 16.32 13.96 14.58
N VAL A 471 15.30 13.28 15.07
CA VAL A 471 15.39 12.41 16.23
C VAL A 471 15.72 11.01 15.77
N ALA A 472 16.84 10.46 16.24
CA ALA A 472 17.15 9.05 16.08
C ALA A 472 17.01 8.34 17.43
N ALA A 473 16.35 7.21 17.46
CA ALA A 473 16.27 6.41 18.67
C ALA A 473 16.54 4.93 18.40
N ARG A 474 17.13 4.27 19.37
CA ARG A 474 17.35 2.84 19.41
C ARG A 474 16.80 2.29 20.73
N ILE A 475 16.04 1.20 20.63
CA ILE A 475 15.47 0.47 21.75
C ILE A 475 15.96 -0.96 21.68
N SER A 476 16.57 -1.43 22.75
CA SER A 476 17.11 -2.79 22.85
C SER A 476 15.98 -3.78 23.12
N ALA A 477 15.92 -4.89 22.39
CA ALA A 477 15.13 -6.03 22.77
C ALA A 477 15.82 -6.76 23.95
N GLN A 478 15.07 -7.19 24.97
CA GLN A 478 15.66 -7.89 26.13
C GLN A 478 16.36 -9.21 25.77
N ALA A 479 15.84 -9.94 24.76
CA ALA A 479 16.37 -11.23 24.35
C ALA A 479 17.53 -11.16 23.36
N ASN A 480 17.70 -10.05 22.64
CA ASN A 480 18.78 -9.84 21.69
C ASN A 480 19.00 -8.34 21.44
N PRO A 481 19.99 -7.72 22.08
CA PRO A 481 20.29 -6.30 21.92
C PRO A 481 20.57 -5.85 20.47
N ALA A 482 21.02 -6.78 19.61
CA ALA A 482 21.27 -6.52 18.17
C ALA A 482 19.96 -6.41 17.35
N ARG A 483 18.82 -6.85 17.89
CA ARG A 483 17.51 -6.85 17.25
C ARG A 483 16.59 -5.74 17.75
N GLY A 484 17.11 -4.72 18.40
CA GLY A 484 16.33 -3.59 18.87
C GLY A 484 15.67 -2.79 17.74
N SER A 485 14.54 -2.19 18.02
CA SER A 485 13.85 -1.27 17.11
C SER A 485 14.61 0.05 17.01
N SER A 486 14.67 0.62 15.84
CA SER A 486 15.36 1.87 15.56
C SER A 486 14.55 2.73 14.59
N PHE A 487 14.53 4.03 14.79
CA PHE A 487 13.80 4.95 13.93
C PHE A 487 14.46 6.33 13.84
N VAL A 488 14.04 7.09 12.84
CA VAL A 488 14.39 8.50 12.68
C VAL A 488 13.11 9.27 12.34
N ALA A 489 12.83 10.34 13.07
CA ALA A 489 11.68 11.19 12.84
C ALA A 489 12.06 12.66 12.80
N THR A 490 11.29 13.46 12.07
CA THR A 490 11.37 14.92 12.10
C THR A 490 10.48 15.41 13.24
N PRO A 491 10.99 16.25 14.15
CA PRO A 491 10.13 16.87 15.15
C PRO A 491 9.05 17.71 14.47
N SER A 492 7.81 17.59 14.91
CA SER A 492 6.76 18.53 14.52
C SER A 492 7.06 19.88 15.17
N GLY A 493 6.95 20.95 14.42
CA GLY A 493 7.02 22.31 14.94
C GLY A 493 5.93 22.57 16.02
N PRO A 494 6.03 23.68 16.75
CA PRO A 494 4.99 24.09 17.69
C PRO A 494 3.67 24.35 16.99
#